data_cc0db4c4278ec0786a28583da469903d
#
_entry.id   cc0db4c4278ec0786a28583da469903d
#
_cell.length_a   1.000
_cell.length_b   1.000
_cell.length_c   1.000
_cell.angle_alpha   90.00
_cell.angle_beta   90.00
_cell.angle_gamma   90.00
#
_symmetry.space_group_name_H-M   'P 1'
#
loop_
_entity.id
_entity.type
_entity.pdbx_description
1 polymer ?
#
loop_
_entity_poly.entity_id
_entity_poly.type
_entity_poly.pdbx_seq_one_letter_code
_entity_poly.pdbx_strand_id
1 'polypeptide(L)'
;KYGLTTWLENYGHWGFPGEFLQYGGQSDEIGGEFWSEGSLGDIENRAASSCGHIYGKNKISAESFTAGGGGYHRYPAMMKQRGDRFFTEGINNTLLHLYISQPYEDREPGVNATFGNEFNRKNTWFPQLDLFIKYVKRVNFMLQQGLNVADAAYFIGEDTPKMTGVTDPALPKGYQFDYINAEVIERDMTVANGLLTLPHGTQYRILVLPKLETMRPQLLDKIARLIEQGAVVLGPAPRRSPSYENYPAADRKVRSTADALWSQIDPAAGYARIGKGMLIDGLTMPQAMELIGCVPDCRTADEDPVLYCHRTVDGMEIYFVSNQSGEPIRTAPEFRVKDMQPEAWNAVDGTMRPLPAFAPTSDGVRVPLKLDGYESLFVVFRRSAAHPETTDI
;
A
#
# COMPACT_ATOMS: atom_id res chain seq x y z
N LYS A 1 -16.37 -5.03 26.95
CA LYS A 1 -17.58 -5.11 27.81
C LYS A 1 -18.86 -4.76 27.02
N TYR A 2 -18.78 -3.80 26.09
CA TYR A 2 -19.92 -3.29 25.32
C TYR A 2 -19.86 -3.65 23.83
N GLY A 3 -18.85 -4.40 23.38
CA GLY A 3 -18.67 -4.74 21.97
C GLY A 3 -18.33 -3.54 21.06
N LEU A 4 -17.83 -2.46 21.66
CA LEU A 4 -17.36 -1.30 20.91
C LEU A 4 -15.96 -1.53 20.35
N THR A 5 -15.71 -1.02 19.17
CA THR A 5 -14.39 -0.95 18.55
C THR A 5 -13.83 0.47 18.61
N THR A 6 -12.50 0.58 18.64
CA THR A 6 -11.81 1.85 18.56
C THR A 6 -11.37 2.10 17.13
N TRP A 7 -11.60 3.31 16.65
CA TRP A 7 -11.08 3.80 15.38
C TRP A 7 -10.08 4.93 15.63
N LEU A 8 -8.93 4.89 14.99
CA LEU A 8 -7.90 5.91 15.09
C LEU A 8 -7.63 6.50 13.71
N GLU A 9 -7.67 7.81 13.63
CA GLU A 9 -7.16 8.55 12.50
C GLU A 9 -5.65 8.78 12.63
N ASN A 10 -4.91 8.35 11.63
CA ASN A 10 -3.46 8.44 11.62
C ASN A 10 -3.03 9.78 10.99
N TYR A 11 -2.97 10.81 11.82
CA TYR A 11 -2.68 12.19 11.41
C TYR A 11 -1.20 12.37 11.09
N GLY A 12 -0.85 12.51 9.81
CA GLY A 12 0.53 12.64 9.32
C GLY A 12 1.03 14.06 9.13
N HIS A 13 0.16 15.05 9.16
CA HIS A 13 0.53 16.44 8.80
C HIS A 13 0.62 17.41 9.99
N TRP A 14 0.27 17.01 11.21
CA TRP A 14 0.26 17.87 12.39
C TRP A 14 1.38 17.61 13.41
N GLY A 15 2.27 16.64 13.14
CA GLY A 15 3.45 16.41 13.97
C GLY A 15 3.16 15.85 15.36
N PHE A 16 2.40 14.77 15.47
CA PHE A 16 2.19 14.06 16.74
C PHE A 16 3.50 13.49 17.30
N PRO A 17 3.71 13.52 18.62
CA PRO A 17 4.95 13.06 19.25
C PRO A 17 5.00 11.53 19.39
N GLY A 18 4.60 10.78 18.37
CA GLY A 18 4.54 9.32 18.36
C GLY A 18 5.16 8.71 17.11
N GLU A 19 5.08 7.39 17.03
CA GLU A 19 5.44 6.61 15.84
C GLU A 19 4.13 6.09 15.22
N PHE A 20 3.86 6.49 13.99
CA PHE A 20 2.56 6.37 13.35
C PHE A 20 2.07 4.92 13.16
N LEU A 21 2.96 3.95 12.94
CA LEU A 21 2.57 2.54 12.85
C LEU A 21 2.26 1.96 14.23
N GLN A 22 3.05 2.32 15.25
CA GLN A 22 2.90 1.78 16.59
C GLN A 22 1.58 2.23 17.23
N TYR A 23 1.27 3.54 17.23
CA TYR A 23 0.01 3.97 17.82
C TYR A 23 -1.20 3.54 16.99
N GLY A 24 -1.07 3.54 15.66
CA GLY A 24 -2.11 3.01 14.76
C GLY A 24 -2.38 1.52 14.99
N GLY A 25 -1.34 0.75 15.29
CA GLY A 25 -1.45 -0.66 15.61
C GLY A 25 -2.28 -0.99 16.85
N GLN A 26 -2.40 -0.04 17.81
CA GLN A 26 -3.11 -0.25 19.08
C GLN A 26 -4.63 -0.08 18.98
N SER A 27 -5.18 0.50 17.93
CA SER A 27 -6.62 0.62 17.70
C SER A 27 -7.18 -0.63 17.00
N ASP A 28 -8.49 -0.84 17.07
CA ASP A 28 -9.13 -1.93 16.31
C ASP A 28 -9.15 -1.61 14.80
N GLU A 29 -9.47 -0.37 14.45
CA GLU A 29 -9.49 0.12 13.06
C GLU A 29 -8.56 1.32 12.92
N ILE A 30 -7.96 1.47 11.76
CA ILE A 30 -7.04 2.57 11.41
C ILE A 30 -7.60 3.37 10.24
N GLY A 31 -7.36 4.67 10.24
CA GLY A 31 -7.72 5.56 9.14
C GLY A 31 -6.65 6.59 8.84
N GLY A 32 -6.65 7.04 7.62
CA GLY A 32 -5.96 8.23 7.15
C GLY A 32 -6.96 9.32 6.79
N GLU A 33 -6.50 10.29 6.03
CA GLU A 33 -7.32 11.41 5.53
C GLU A 33 -6.90 11.72 4.09
N PHE A 34 -7.86 12.02 3.24
CA PHE A 34 -7.56 12.64 1.96
C PHE A 34 -8.57 13.70 1.55
N TRP A 35 -8.05 14.71 0.90
CA TRP A 35 -8.84 15.83 0.41
C TRP A 35 -9.21 15.64 -1.05
N SER A 36 -10.31 16.23 -1.44
CA SER A 36 -10.81 16.21 -2.83
C SER A 36 -9.81 16.78 -3.83
N GLU A 37 -8.91 17.65 -3.37
CA GLU A 37 -7.83 18.26 -4.16
C GLU A 37 -6.63 18.64 -3.27
N GLY A 38 -5.50 19.00 -3.92
CA GLY A 38 -4.27 19.42 -3.23
C GLY A 38 -3.45 18.23 -2.73
N SER A 39 -2.53 18.51 -1.80
CA SER A 39 -1.59 17.52 -1.25
C SER A 39 -1.84 17.18 0.23
N LEU A 40 -2.76 17.85 0.89
CA LEU A 40 -3.11 17.55 2.27
C LEU A 40 -3.77 16.17 2.36
N GLY A 41 -3.37 15.38 3.34
CA GLY A 41 -3.82 14.00 3.49
C GLY A 41 -3.07 12.98 2.62
N ASP A 42 -2.14 13.38 1.76
CA ASP A 42 -1.42 12.43 0.89
C ASP A 42 -0.49 11.49 1.65
N ILE A 43 0.02 11.91 2.82
CA ILE A 43 0.97 11.13 3.64
C ILE A 43 0.24 10.07 4.46
N GLU A 44 -0.88 10.41 5.04
CA GLU A 44 -1.63 9.60 6.01
C GLU A 44 -2.14 8.30 5.41
N ASN A 45 -2.53 8.31 4.14
CA ASN A 45 -3.17 7.16 3.50
C ASN A 45 -2.20 5.98 3.35
N ARG A 46 -0.97 6.23 2.91
CA ARG A 46 0.06 5.18 2.86
C ARG A 46 0.51 4.74 4.25
N ALA A 47 0.56 5.65 5.21
CA ALA A 47 0.85 5.34 6.60
C ALA A 47 -0.26 4.45 7.21
N ALA A 48 -1.53 4.83 7.01
CA ALA A 48 -2.67 4.05 7.49
C ALA A 48 -2.75 2.67 6.84
N SER A 49 -2.57 2.56 5.52
CA SER A 49 -2.62 1.27 4.81
C SER A 49 -1.47 0.35 5.23
N SER A 50 -0.25 0.86 5.33
CA SER A 50 0.89 0.08 5.84
C SER A 50 0.64 -0.41 7.27
N CYS A 51 0.12 0.47 8.15
CA CYS A 51 -0.27 0.08 9.51
C CYS A 51 -1.30 -1.05 9.49
N GLY A 52 -2.37 -0.93 8.69
CA GLY A 52 -3.37 -1.98 8.54
C GLY A 52 -2.76 -3.30 8.08
N HIS A 53 -1.92 -3.26 7.04
CA HIS A 53 -1.31 -4.45 6.46
C HIS A 53 -0.36 -5.17 7.44
N ILE A 54 0.52 -4.44 8.14
CA ILE A 54 1.50 -5.07 9.04
C ILE A 54 0.91 -5.56 10.37
N TYR A 55 -0.20 -4.96 10.83
CA TYR A 55 -0.91 -5.39 12.04
C TYR A 55 -2.10 -6.31 11.75
N GLY A 56 -2.32 -6.70 10.49
CA GLY A 56 -3.37 -7.65 10.10
C GLY A 56 -4.79 -7.09 10.18
N LYS A 57 -4.96 -5.78 9.95
CA LYS A 57 -6.26 -5.12 9.91
C LYS A 57 -6.77 -5.09 8.47
N ASN A 58 -7.93 -5.69 8.22
CA ASN A 58 -8.51 -5.73 6.87
C ASN A 58 -9.22 -4.45 6.45
N LYS A 59 -9.64 -3.63 7.42
CA LYS A 59 -10.42 -2.43 7.19
C LYS A 59 -9.53 -1.21 7.46
N ILE A 60 -9.25 -0.49 6.40
CA ILE A 60 -8.37 0.68 6.38
C ILE A 60 -9.19 1.85 5.89
N SER A 61 -9.53 2.73 6.83
CA SER A 61 -10.40 3.86 6.58
C SER A 61 -9.64 5.07 6.07
N ALA A 62 -10.37 6.05 5.55
CA ALA A 62 -9.91 7.42 5.45
C ALA A 62 -11.09 8.38 5.66
N GLU A 63 -10.87 9.48 6.37
CA GLU A 63 -11.69 10.67 6.20
C GLU A 63 -11.53 11.10 4.74
N SER A 64 -12.62 11.08 3.99
CA SER A 64 -12.54 11.07 2.53
C SER A 64 -13.27 12.24 1.91
N PHE A 65 -12.59 12.87 0.94
CA PHE A 65 -13.12 14.00 0.18
C PHE A 65 -13.30 15.28 0.98
N THR A 66 -12.57 15.44 2.07
CA THR A 66 -12.43 16.71 2.78
C THR A 66 -12.04 17.80 1.80
N ALA A 67 -12.57 19.00 1.96
CA ALA A 67 -12.40 20.06 0.99
C ALA A 67 -12.24 21.41 1.63
N GLY A 68 -11.34 22.24 1.11
CA GLY A 68 -11.17 23.63 1.49
C GLY A 68 -11.83 24.61 0.50
N GLY A 69 -12.09 25.82 0.94
CA GLY A 69 -12.65 26.86 0.07
C GLY A 69 -14.12 26.65 -0.30
N GLY A 70 -14.54 27.14 -1.46
CA GLY A 70 -15.94 27.15 -1.88
C GLY A 70 -16.64 25.80 -1.82
N GLY A 71 -17.77 25.74 -1.11
CA GLY A 71 -18.62 24.56 -1.07
C GLY A 71 -19.43 24.37 -2.36
N TYR A 72 -19.94 23.15 -2.57
CA TYR A 72 -20.81 22.79 -3.71
C TYR A 72 -20.15 22.83 -5.10
N HIS A 73 -18.82 22.86 -5.17
CA HIS A 73 -18.08 22.88 -6.44
C HIS A 73 -17.77 21.49 -6.96
N ARG A 74 -17.70 20.49 -6.07
CA ARG A 74 -17.23 19.16 -6.39
C ARG A 74 -18.37 18.23 -6.69
N TYR A 75 -18.11 17.26 -7.56
CA TYR A 75 -19.12 16.34 -8.04
C TYR A 75 -18.51 14.92 -8.19
N PRO A 76 -19.34 13.87 -8.29
CA PRO A 76 -18.88 12.49 -8.21
C PRO A 76 -17.76 12.10 -9.18
N ALA A 77 -17.77 12.55 -10.43
CA ALA A 77 -16.74 12.19 -11.40
C ALA A 77 -15.35 12.75 -11.00
N MET A 78 -15.31 13.99 -10.50
CA MET A 78 -14.08 14.60 -9.98
C MET A 78 -13.58 13.87 -8.72
N MET A 79 -14.49 13.57 -7.78
CA MET A 79 -14.13 12.88 -6.56
C MET A 79 -13.71 11.43 -6.82
N LYS A 80 -14.29 10.78 -7.83
CA LYS A 80 -13.94 9.40 -8.19
C LYS A 80 -12.44 9.25 -8.52
N GLN A 81 -11.92 10.11 -9.39
CA GLN A 81 -10.49 10.07 -9.76
C GLN A 81 -9.59 10.19 -8.52
N ARG A 82 -9.94 11.09 -7.61
CA ARG A 82 -9.19 11.30 -6.37
C ARG A 82 -9.29 10.08 -5.43
N GLY A 83 -10.50 9.54 -5.26
CA GLY A 83 -10.73 8.34 -4.46
C GLY A 83 -9.98 7.13 -5.01
N ASP A 84 -10.03 6.91 -6.33
CA ASP A 84 -9.35 5.80 -6.99
C ASP A 84 -7.84 5.81 -6.73
N ARG A 85 -7.21 7.01 -6.75
CA ARG A 85 -5.80 7.13 -6.37
C ARG A 85 -5.55 6.56 -4.99
N PHE A 86 -6.32 6.95 -3.98
CA PHE A 86 -6.09 6.51 -2.60
C PHE A 86 -6.53 5.06 -2.35
N PHE A 87 -7.49 4.56 -3.12
CA PHE A 87 -7.82 3.13 -3.13
C PHE A 87 -6.62 2.29 -3.62
N THR A 88 -5.85 2.78 -4.61
CA THR A 88 -4.61 2.10 -5.02
C THR A 88 -3.48 2.20 -3.98
N GLU A 89 -3.58 3.11 -3.02
CA GLU A 89 -2.67 3.20 -1.87
C GLU A 89 -3.09 2.30 -0.70
N GLY A 90 -4.24 1.61 -0.80
CA GLY A 90 -4.72 0.64 0.18
C GLY A 90 -5.90 1.09 1.05
N ILE A 91 -6.43 2.32 0.84
CA ILE A 91 -7.68 2.72 1.50
C ILE A 91 -8.84 1.88 0.96
N ASN A 92 -9.62 1.32 1.87
CA ASN A 92 -10.72 0.42 1.51
C ASN A 92 -11.98 0.58 2.38
N ASN A 93 -12.06 1.67 3.14
CA ASN A 93 -13.24 2.04 3.92
C ASN A 93 -13.40 3.55 3.95
N THR A 94 -14.32 4.05 3.14
CA THR A 94 -14.51 5.48 2.89
C THR A 94 -15.44 6.09 3.94
N LEU A 95 -14.96 7.06 4.71
CA LEU A 95 -15.76 7.89 5.59
C LEU A 95 -15.98 9.25 4.91
N LEU A 96 -17.17 9.46 4.35
CA LEU A 96 -17.45 10.66 3.57
C LEU A 96 -17.44 11.91 4.45
N HIS A 97 -16.58 12.86 4.13
CA HIS A 97 -16.48 14.14 4.81
C HIS A 97 -16.98 15.27 3.90
N LEU A 98 -18.10 16.00 4.27
CA LEU A 98 -18.90 15.62 5.42
C LEU A 98 -20.39 15.82 5.08
N TYR A 99 -21.23 15.12 5.79
CA TYR A 99 -22.67 15.33 5.77
C TYR A 99 -23.08 16.25 6.92
N ILE A 100 -23.73 17.36 6.61
CA ILE A 100 -24.19 18.33 7.60
C ILE A 100 -25.69 18.26 7.74
N SER A 101 -26.17 18.18 8.98
CA SER A 101 -27.59 18.25 9.26
C SER A 101 -28.18 19.59 8.75
N GLN A 102 -29.29 19.47 8.04
CA GLN A 102 -30.03 20.64 7.49
C GLN A 102 -31.40 20.73 8.18
N PRO A 103 -31.49 21.42 9.33
CA PRO A 103 -32.74 21.46 10.09
C PRO A 103 -33.79 22.41 9.47
N TYR A 104 -33.41 23.22 8.50
CA TYR A 104 -34.29 24.22 7.87
C TYR A 104 -34.55 23.87 6.40
N GLU A 105 -35.81 23.73 6.02
CA GLU A 105 -36.19 23.48 4.60
C GLU A 105 -36.15 24.74 3.74
N ASP A 106 -36.43 25.90 4.33
CA ASP A 106 -36.59 27.20 3.68
C ASP A 106 -35.28 28.00 3.52
N ARG A 107 -34.15 27.41 3.87
CA ARG A 107 -32.83 28.08 3.76
C ARG A 107 -31.97 27.45 2.69
N GLU A 108 -31.50 28.29 1.76
CA GLU A 108 -30.55 27.91 0.73
C GLU A 108 -29.28 28.74 0.83
N PRO A 109 -28.11 28.15 0.72
CA PRO A 109 -27.79 26.73 0.55
C PRO A 109 -27.88 25.92 1.87
N GLY A 110 -28.37 26.46 2.96
CA GLY A 110 -28.53 25.84 4.25
C GLY A 110 -27.33 26.03 5.17
N VAL A 111 -27.16 25.12 6.14
CA VAL A 111 -26.03 25.12 7.07
C VAL A 111 -24.81 24.54 6.36
N ASN A 112 -23.67 25.22 6.48
CA ASN A 112 -22.41 24.87 5.86
C ASN A 112 -21.32 24.57 6.90
N ALA A 113 -20.37 23.74 6.55
CA ALA A 113 -19.12 23.54 7.28
C ALA A 113 -17.93 24.10 6.51
N THR A 114 -16.81 24.26 7.21
CA THR A 114 -15.59 24.84 6.65
C THR A 114 -14.87 23.86 5.71
N PHE A 115 -15.00 22.54 5.95
CA PHE A 115 -14.20 21.51 5.32
C PHE A 115 -14.97 20.59 4.36
N GLY A 116 -16.05 21.10 3.77
CA GLY A 116 -16.79 20.40 2.73
C GLY A 116 -18.31 20.41 2.93
N ASN A 117 -19.05 20.47 1.83
CA ASN A 117 -20.50 20.46 1.83
C ASN A 117 -21.07 19.57 0.70
N GLU A 118 -20.22 18.80 0.04
CA GLU A 118 -20.56 18.11 -1.20
C GLU A 118 -21.63 17.04 -0.99
N PHE A 119 -21.66 16.38 0.17
CA PHE A 119 -22.62 15.32 0.49
C PHE A 119 -23.91 15.83 1.15
N ASN A 120 -24.11 17.16 1.16
CA ASN A 120 -25.28 17.83 1.72
C ASN A 120 -26.50 17.59 0.85
N ARG A 121 -27.66 17.32 1.49
CA ARG A 121 -28.94 17.14 0.77
C ARG A 121 -29.40 18.37 -0.03
N LYS A 122 -28.84 19.54 0.23
CA LYS A 122 -29.07 20.77 -0.55
C LYS A 122 -28.20 20.85 -1.82
N ASN A 123 -27.26 19.92 -2.01
CA ASN A 123 -26.46 19.89 -3.22
C ASN A 123 -27.31 19.41 -4.41
N THR A 124 -27.09 19.99 -5.58
CA THR A 124 -27.88 19.74 -6.80
C THR A 124 -27.84 18.29 -7.28
N TRP A 125 -26.75 17.56 -7.04
CA TRP A 125 -26.59 16.15 -7.41
C TRP A 125 -26.92 15.14 -6.28
N PHE A 126 -27.32 15.62 -5.11
CA PHE A 126 -27.64 14.76 -3.98
C PHE A 126 -28.70 13.68 -4.30
N PRO A 127 -29.74 13.95 -5.12
CA PRO A 127 -30.69 12.91 -5.52
C PRO A 127 -30.06 11.71 -6.23
N GLN A 128 -28.86 11.86 -6.81
CA GLN A 128 -28.09 10.81 -7.48
C GLN A 128 -26.92 10.29 -6.64
N LEU A 129 -26.78 10.71 -5.39
CA LEU A 129 -25.69 10.31 -4.50
C LEU A 129 -25.60 8.78 -4.34
N ASP A 130 -26.70 8.08 -4.44
CA ASP A 130 -26.76 6.62 -4.32
C ASP A 130 -25.90 5.90 -5.38
N LEU A 131 -25.75 6.47 -6.58
CA LEU A 131 -24.91 5.92 -7.64
C LEU A 131 -23.43 5.97 -7.24
N PHE A 132 -22.97 7.10 -6.68
CA PHE A 132 -21.62 7.25 -6.18
C PHE A 132 -21.36 6.34 -4.97
N ILE A 133 -22.32 6.26 -4.04
CA ILE A 133 -22.23 5.36 -2.89
C ILE A 133 -22.15 3.88 -3.32
N LYS A 134 -22.92 3.47 -4.32
CA LYS A 134 -22.84 2.09 -4.86
C LYS A 134 -21.46 1.79 -5.43
N TYR A 135 -20.88 2.73 -6.16
CA TYR A 135 -19.51 2.61 -6.66
C TYR A 135 -18.51 2.42 -5.52
N VAL A 136 -18.48 3.37 -4.57
CA VAL A 136 -17.57 3.33 -3.41
C VAL A 136 -17.73 2.04 -2.59
N LYS A 137 -18.97 1.61 -2.33
CA LYS A 137 -19.24 0.36 -1.60
C LYS A 137 -18.70 -0.87 -2.31
N ARG A 138 -18.82 -0.95 -3.65
CA ARG A 138 -18.26 -2.08 -4.41
C ARG A 138 -16.74 -2.08 -4.37
N VAL A 139 -16.11 -0.91 -4.55
CA VAL A 139 -14.65 -0.79 -4.46
C VAL A 139 -14.17 -1.19 -3.05
N ASN A 140 -14.78 -0.61 -2.01
CA ASN A 140 -14.40 -0.90 -0.63
C ASN A 140 -14.58 -2.39 -0.30
N PHE A 141 -15.70 -2.99 -0.71
CA PHE A 141 -15.94 -4.42 -0.50
C PHE A 141 -14.85 -5.29 -1.14
N MET A 142 -14.51 -5.03 -2.39
CA MET A 142 -13.49 -5.79 -3.12
C MET A 142 -12.10 -5.63 -2.49
N LEU A 143 -11.73 -4.41 -2.10
CA LEU A 143 -10.42 -4.13 -1.51
C LEU A 143 -10.29 -4.57 -0.04
N GLN A 144 -11.37 -4.94 0.62
CA GLN A 144 -11.34 -5.56 1.95
C GLN A 144 -11.16 -7.09 1.90
N GLN A 145 -11.15 -7.70 0.69
CA GLN A 145 -11.01 -9.13 0.58
C GLN A 145 -9.54 -9.56 0.69
N GLY A 146 -9.29 -10.68 1.38
CA GLY A 146 -7.99 -11.33 1.47
C GLY A 146 -6.87 -10.44 2.01
N LEU A 147 -5.67 -10.62 1.48
CA LEU A 147 -4.44 -9.95 1.91
C LEU A 147 -3.93 -8.98 0.85
N ASN A 148 -3.29 -7.90 1.31
CA ASN A 148 -2.54 -7.02 0.43
C ASN A 148 -1.29 -7.73 -0.11
N VAL A 149 -0.98 -7.50 -1.38
CA VAL A 149 0.25 -7.98 -2.01
C VAL A 149 1.21 -6.82 -2.19
N ALA A 150 2.37 -6.93 -1.56
CA ALA A 150 3.46 -5.98 -1.66
C ALA A 150 4.80 -6.72 -1.71
N ASP A 151 5.81 -6.12 -2.35
CA ASP A 151 7.11 -6.75 -2.55
C ASP A 151 8.13 -6.32 -1.51
N ALA A 152 8.09 -5.05 -1.10
CA ALA A 152 9.07 -4.46 -0.19
C ALA A 152 8.45 -4.01 1.14
N ALA A 153 9.13 -4.28 2.24
CA ALA A 153 8.87 -3.68 3.54
C ALA A 153 9.96 -2.64 3.84
N TYR A 154 9.58 -1.36 3.91
CA TYR A 154 10.50 -0.27 4.28
C TYR A 154 10.49 -0.06 5.78
N PHE A 155 11.59 -0.42 6.43
CA PHE A 155 11.74 -0.16 7.86
C PHE A 155 11.91 1.34 8.12
N ILE A 156 11.04 1.89 8.97
CA ILE A 156 11.00 3.34 9.23
C ILE A 156 12.07 3.85 10.19
N GLY A 157 12.86 2.96 10.82
CA GLY A 157 13.81 3.31 11.88
C GLY A 157 13.18 3.28 13.27
N GLU A 158 13.96 3.68 14.28
CA GLU A 158 13.55 3.65 15.69
C GLU A 158 13.53 5.04 16.35
N ASP A 159 13.69 6.08 15.55
CA ASP A 159 13.62 7.48 15.99
C ASP A 159 12.17 7.97 16.05
N THR A 160 11.84 8.77 17.05
CA THR A 160 10.53 9.42 17.21
C THR A 160 10.70 10.90 17.54
N PRO A 161 9.74 11.75 17.20
CA PRO A 161 8.46 11.48 16.53
C PRO A 161 8.63 11.13 15.06
N LYS A 162 7.75 10.26 14.55
CA LYS A 162 7.74 9.85 13.14
C LYS A 162 6.32 9.72 12.63
N MET A 163 5.98 10.55 11.65
CA MET A 163 4.64 10.68 11.11
C MET A 163 4.46 9.94 9.79
N THR A 164 5.58 9.62 9.10
CA THR A 164 5.59 8.84 7.85
C THR A 164 6.92 8.12 7.69
N GLY A 165 6.98 7.21 6.73
CA GLY A 165 8.23 6.57 6.30
C GLY A 165 8.87 7.25 5.09
N VAL A 166 9.99 6.70 4.67
CA VAL A 166 10.72 7.12 3.48
C VAL A 166 10.99 5.89 2.62
N THR A 167 10.75 5.99 1.32
CA THR A 167 11.12 4.98 0.31
C THR A 167 12.46 5.34 -0.31
N ASP A 168 13.54 5.00 0.38
CA ASP A 168 14.90 5.20 -0.09
C ASP A 168 15.74 3.92 0.10
N PRO A 169 16.23 3.29 -0.99
CA PRO A 169 16.05 3.67 -2.40
C PRO A 169 14.60 3.57 -2.89
N ALA A 170 14.24 4.42 -3.87
CA ALA A 170 12.90 4.44 -4.43
C ALA A 170 12.53 3.10 -5.08
N LEU A 171 11.30 2.66 -4.86
CA LEU A 171 10.76 1.46 -5.48
C LEU A 171 10.40 1.74 -6.95
N PRO A 172 10.79 0.90 -7.90
CA PRO A 172 10.41 1.06 -9.30
C PRO A 172 8.89 0.93 -9.52
N LYS A 173 8.40 1.48 -10.63
CA LYS A 173 7.00 1.30 -11.06
C LYS A 173 6.69 -0.19 -11.24
N GLY A 174 5.48 -0.59 -10.88
CA GLY A 174 5.01 -1.97 -11.01
C GLY A 174 5.24 -2.84 -9.78
N TYR A 175 5.81 -2.30 -8.71
CA TYR A 175 5.95 -2.95 -7.42
C TYR A 175 5.15 -2.20 -6.35
N GLN A 176 4.80 -2.89 -5.25
CA GLN A 176 4.12 -2.31 -4.10
C GLN A 176 4.95 -2.47 -2.82
N PHE A 177 4.68 -1.64 -1.84
CA PHE A 177 5.39 -1.65 -0.57
C PHE A 177 4.48 -1.32 0.61
N ASP A 178 4.96 -1.69 1.80
CA ASP A 178 4.47 -1.17 3.07
C ASP A 178 5.62 -0.59 3.90
N TYR A 179 5.32 0.36 4.76
CA TYR A 179 6.19 0.73 5.86
C TYR A 179 6.07 -0.30 6.98
N ILE A 180 7.17 -0.54 7.69
CA ILE A 180 7.20 -1.46 8.83
C ILE A 180 8.03 -0.88 9.98
N ASN A 181 7.62 -1.14 11.21
CA ASN A 181 8.31 -0.67 12.40
C ASN A 181 9.08 -1.80 13.13
N ALA A 182 9.89 -1.40 14.09
CA ALA A 182 10.71 -2.32 14.88
C ALA A 182 9.86 -3.32 15.67
N GLU A 183 8.74 -2.89 16.24
CA GLU A 183 7.85 -3.76 17.02
C GLU A 183 7.39 -4.97 16.21
N VAL A 184 6.89 -4.75 15.00
CA VAL A 184 6.41 -5.82 14.12
C VAL A 184 7.55 -6.73 13.66
N ILE A 185 8.72 -6.15 13.33
CA ILE A 185 9.90 -6.93 12.94
C ILE A 185 10.32 -7.86 14.08
N GLU A 186 10.43 -7.34 15.30
CA GLU A 186 10.89 -8.11 16.46
C GLU A 186 9.90 -9.18 16.90
N ARG A 187 8.63 -8.79 17.05
CA ARG A 187 7.58 -9.65 17.61
C ARG A 187 7.04 -10.67 16.62
N ASP A 188 6.74 -10.24 15.40
CA ASP A 188 5.85 -10.96 14.48
C ASP A 188 6.56 -11.50 13.23
N MET A 189 7.62 -10.83 12.76
CA MET A 189 8.23 -11.22 11.48
C MET A 189 8.99 -12.53 11.57
N THR A 190 8.72 -13.41 10.62
CA THR A 190 9.39 -14.70 10.42
C THR A 190 9.82 -14.86 8.97
N VAL A 191 10.47 -15.98 8.63
CA VAL A 191 10.77 -16.33 7.23
C VAL A 191 10.08 -17.65 6.90
N ALA A 192 9.29 -17.66 5.83
CA ALA A 192 8.68 -18.86 5.28
C ALA A 192 8.91 -18.92 3.76
N ASN A 193 9.48 -20.00 3.27
CA ASN A 193 9.80 -20.21 1.85
C ASN A 193 10.64 -19.07 1.22
N GLY A 194 11.55 -18.48 2.00
CA GLY A 194 12.40 -17.37 1.55
C GLY A 194 11.71 -15.99 1.56
N LEU A 195 10.47 -15.89 2.05
CA LEU A 195 9.72 -14.65 2.17
C LEU A 195 9.61 -14.21 3.63
N LEU A 196 9.75 -12.92 3.87
CA LEU A 196 9.42 -12.30 5.14
C LEU A 196 7.91 -12.41 5.36
N THR A 197 7.49 -13.04 6.43
CA THR A 197 6.09 -13.44 6.64
C THR A 197 5.59 -12.98 7.99
N LEU A 198 4.41 -12.38 8.02
CA LEU A 198 3.69 -11.96 9.22
C LEU A 198 2.61 -13.01 9.61
N PRO A 199 2.17 -13.06 10.88
CA PRO A 199 1.30 -14.13 11.39
C PRO A 199 -0.04 -14.28 10.64
N HIS A 200 -0.57 -13.19 10.11
CA HIS A 200 -1.83 -13.16 9.36
C HIS A 200 -1.68 -13.50 7.87
N GLY A 201 -0.44 -13.77 7.40
CA GLY A 201 -0.16 -14.25 6.05
C GLY A 201 0.42 -13.21 5.09
N THR A 202 0.47 -11.93 5.43
CA THR A 202 1.15 -10.90 4.61
C THR A 202 2.64 -11.22 4.47
N GLN A 203 3.15 -11.09 3.26
CA GLN A 203 4.53 -11.47 2.91
C GLN A 203 5.23 -10.38 2.12
N TYR A 204 6.57 -10.29 2.30
CA TYR A 204 7.45 -9.39 1.56
C TYR A 204 8.67 -10.15 1.04
N ARG A 205 9.19 -9.72 -0.09
CA ARG A 205 10.40 -10.29 -0.72
C ARG A 205 11.68 -9.68 -0.19
N ILE A 206 11.63 -8.42 0.22
CA ILE A 206 12.81 -7.67 0.68
C ILE A 206 12.46 -6.73 1.84
N LEU A 207 13.31 -6.70 2.85
CA LEU A 207 13.31 -5.69 3.90
C LEU A 207 14.33 -4.62 3.55
N VAL A 208 13.89 -3.36 3.49
CA VAL A 208 14.75 -2.22 3.19
C VAL A 208 15.03 -1.46 4.48
N LEU A 209 16.30 -1.36 4.83
CA LEU A 209 16.75 -0.61 6.00
C LEU A 209 16.91 0.88 5.66
N PRO A 210 16.55 1.80 6.57
CA PRO A 210 16.76 3.21 6.35
C PRO A 210 18.26 3.56 6.40
N LYS A 211 18.64 4.64 5.74
CA LYS A 211 20.01 5.18 5.80
C LYS A 211 20.29 5.87 7.14
N LEU A 212 20.19 5.11 8.22
CA LEU A 212 20.43 5.56 9.59
C LEU A 212 21.64 4.83 10.19
N GLU A 213 22.43 5.55 11.01
CA GLU A 213 23.55 4.95 11.74
C GLU A 213 23.12 4.18 13.00
N THR A 214 21.84 4.25 13.36
CA THR A 214 21.35 3.73 14.64
C THR A 214 20.42 2.55 14.46
N MET A 215 20.61 1.55 15.32
CA MET A 215 19.71 0.40 15.47
C MET A 215 19.94 -0.22 16.85
N ARG A 216 18.87 -0.62 17.56
CA ARG A 216 19.02 -1.35 18.83
C ARG A 216 19.68 -2.72 18.59
N PRO A 217 20.55 -3.18 19.53
CA PRO A 217 21.21 -4.49 19.40
C PRO A 217 20.23 -5.64 19.19
N GLN A 218 19.09 -5.63 19.90
CA GLN A 218 18.06 -6.66 19.83
C GLN A 218 17.42 -6.76 18.43
N LEU A 219 17.13 -5.62 17.85
CA LEU A 219 16.57 -5.56 16.50
C LEU A 219 17.59 -6.04 15.46
N LEU A 220 18.86 -5.62 15.57
CA LEU A 220 19.92 -6.08 14.68
C LEU A 220 20.14 -7.59 14.78
N ASP A 221 20.14 -8.15 16.00
CA ASP A 221 20.21 -9.60 16.20
C ASP A 221 18.99 -10.33 15.62
N LYS A 222 17.80 -9.72 15.66
CA LYS A 222 16.61 -10.29 14.98
C LYS A 222 16.78 -10.29 13.47
N ILE A 223 17.22 -9.17 12.87
CA ILE A 223 17.46 -9.07 11.43
C ILE A 223 18.53 -10.07 10.99
N ALA A 224 19.62 -10.22 11.74
CA ALA A 224 20.64 -11.23 11.47
C ALA A 224 20.05 -12.65 11.37
N ARG A 225 19.21 -13.02 12.35
CA ARG A 225 18.52 -14.33 12.33
C ARG A 225 17.58 -14.48 11.15
N LEU A 226 16.84 -13.42 10.77
CA LEU A 226 15.98 -13.46 9.59
C LEU A 226 16.79 -13.70 8.31
N ILE A 227 17.96 -13.05 8.17
CA ILE A 227 18.87 -13.28 7.02
C ILE A 227 19.33 -14.74 7.02
N GLU A 228 19.82 -15.26 8.14
CA GLU A 228 20.25 -16.67 8.25
C GLU A 228 19.14 -17.65 7.84
N GLN A 229 17.87 -17.32 8.13
CA GLN A 229 16.70 -18.14 7.81
C GLN A 229 16.23 -18.01 6.34
N GLY A 230 16.68 -17.00 5.60
CA GLY A 230 16.35 -16.85 4.18
C GLY A 230 15.81 -15.48 3.78
N ALA A 231 15.79 -14.50 4.68
CA ALA A 231 15.36 -13.14 4.34
C ALA A 231 16.37 -12.46 3.41
N VAL A 232 15.85 -11.60 2.52
CA VAL A 232 16.64 -10.62 1.79
C VAL A 232 16.53 -9.27 2.49
N VAL A 233 17.67 -8.66 2.78
CA VAL A 233 17.76 -7.36 3.45
C VAL A 233 18.64 -6.43 2.61
N LEU A 234 18.18 -5.23 2.35
CA LEU A 234 18.89 -4.17 1.62
C LEU A 234 19.10 -2.97 2.54
N GLY A 235 20.33 -2.52 2.69
CA GLY A 235 20.65 -1.27 3.36
C GLY A 235 21.99 -1.25 4.08
N PRO A 236 22.39 -0.07 4.61
CA PRO A 236 23.70 0.15 5.20
C PRO A 236 23.82 -0.44 6.60
N ALA A 237 25.07 -0.67 7.02
CA ALA A 237 25.44 -1.12 8.35
C ALA A 237 25.12 -0.05 9.43
N PRO A 238 24.39 -0.38 10.51
CA PRO A 238 24.28 0.50 11.64
C PRO A 238 25.60 0.54 12.43
N ARG A 239 25.84 1.62 13.17
CA ARG A 239 27.10 1.89 13.88
C ARG A 239 26.96 1.98 15.40
N ARG A 240 25.76 2.27 15.89
CA ARG A 240 25.49 2.50 17.32
C ARG A 240 24.03 2.29 17.68
N SER A 241 23.76 2.16 18.97
CA SER A 241 22.40 2.17 19.52
C SER A 241 21.78 3.58 19.43
N PRO A 242 20.46 3.69 19.24
CA PRO A 242 19.77 4.99 19.25
C PRO A 242 19.65 5.62 20.64
N SER A 243 19.96 4.87 21.72
CA SER A 243 19.79 5.34 23.10
C SER A 243 21.02 5.08 23.95
N TYR A 244 21.04 5.65 25.17
CA TYR A 244 22.09 5.41 26.17
C TYR A 244 21.85 4.13 27.01
N GLU A 245 20.81 3.35 26.71
CA GLU A 245 20.59 2.07 27.38
C GLU A 245 21.80 1.16 27.18
N ASN A 246 22.36 0.68 28.32
CA ASN A 246 23.57 -0.15 28.34
C ASN A 246 24.79 0.44 27.62
N TYR A 247 24.89 1.78 27.55
CA TYR A 247 26.06 2.45 26.95
C TYR A 247 27.32 2.21 27.82
N PRO A 248 28.52 1.97 27.22
CA PRO A 248 28.83 1.85 25.80
C PRO A 248 28.75 0.40 25.28
N ALA A 249 28.24 -0.54 26.05
CA ALA A 249 28.20 -1.96 25.65
C ALA A 249 27.24 -2.18 24.47
N ALA A 250 26.09 -1.50 24.46
CA ALA A 250 25.12 -1.56 23.35
C ALA A 250 25.76 -1.13 22.01
N ASP A 251 26.51 -0.05 22.00
CA ASP A 251 27.21 0.42 20.80
C ASP A 251 28.28 -0.57 20.31
N ARG A 252 29.03 -1.15 21.23
CA ARG A 252 30.00 -2.20 20.87
C ARG A 252 29.30 -3.42 20.27
N LYS A 253 28.17 -3.83 20.82
CA LYS A 253 27.38 -4.96 20.31
C LYS A 253 26.86 -4.66 18.94
N VAL A 254 26.29 -3.46 18.67
CA VAL A 254 25.82 -3.06 17.35
C VAL A 254 26.97 -3.14 16.34
N ARG A 255 28.12 -2.52 16.65
CA ARG A 255 29.27 -2.56 15.74
C ARG A 255 29.75 -3.99 15.47
N SER A 256 29.91 -4.80 16.49
CA SER A 256 30.41 -6.17 16.31
C SER A 256 29.45 -7.04 15.49
N THR A 257 28.15 -6.90 15.68
CA THR A 257 27.14 -7.63 14.88
C THR A 257 27.09 -7.11 13.45
N ALA A 258 27.12 -5.79 13.27
CA ALA A 258 27.15 -5.19 11.94
C ALA A 258 28.42 -5.56 11.16
N ASP A 259 29.60 -5.45 11.80
CA ASP A 259 30.87 -5.84 11.16
C ASP A 259 30.85 -7.33 10.77
N ALA A 260 30.31 -8.21 11.61
CA ALA A 260 30.23 -9.65 11.30
C ALA A 260 29.35 -9.95 10.07
N LEU A 261 28.35 -9.13 9.81
CA LEU A 261 27.43 -9.29 8.66
C LEU A 261 27.94 -8.57 7.41
N TRP A 262 28.17 -7.26 7.51
CA TRP A 262 28.47 -6.42 6.34
C TRP A 262 29.89 -6.64 5.79
N SER A 263 30.86 -7.11 6.62
CA SER A 263 32.18 -7.47 6.11
C SER A 263 32.18 -8.67 5.14
N GLN A 264 31.09 -9.43 5.10
CA GLN A 264 30.95 -10.56 4.16
C GLN A 264 30.52 -10.10 2.76
N ILE A 265 30.06 -8.85 2.61
CA ILE A 265 29.62 -8.32 1.31
C ILE A 265 30.84 -8.21 0.39
N ASP A 266 30.72 -8.81 -0.79
CA ASP A 266 31.67 -8.61 -1.87
C ASP A 266 31.50 -7.17 -2.40
N PRO A 267 32.50 -6.31 -2.30
CA PRO A 267 32.39 -4.94 -2.76
C PRO A 267 32.11 -4.78 -4.26
N ALA A 268 32.51 -5.78 -5.06
CA ALA A 268 32.25 -5.76 -6.51
C ALA A 268 30.83 -6.22 -6.86
N ALA A 269 30.29 -7.16 -6.08
CA ALA A 269 28.95 -7.68 -6.28
C ALA A 269 27.87 -6.86 -5.57
N GLY A 270 28.22 -6.16 -4.47
CA GLY A 270 27.28 -5.39 -3.66
C GLY A 270 26.36 -6.22 -2.77
N TYR A 271 26.65 -7.50 -2.55
CA TYR A 271 25.87 -8.38 -1.67
C TYR A 271 26.68 -9.53 -1.09
N ALA A 272 26.13 -10.16 -0.04
CA ALA A 272 26.60 -11.44 0.50
C ALA A 272 25.43 -12.41 0.67
N ARG A 273 25.69 -13.70 0.47
CA ARG A 273 24.78 -14.78 0.90
C ARG A 273 25.17 -15.21 2.31
N ILE A 274 24.22 -15.14 3.23
CA ILE A 274 24.43 -15.45 4.64
C ILE A 274 23.35 -16.47 5.05
N GLY A 275 23.75 -17.66 5.46
CA GLY A 275 22.82 -18.75 5.70
C GLY A 275 22.01 -19.07 4.46
N LYS A 276 20.67 -18.94 4.56
CA LYS A 276 19.75 -19.15 3.43
C LYS A 276 19.33 -17.85 2.75
N GLY A 277 19.68 -16.69 3.33
CA GLY A 277 19.26 -15.38 2.85
C GLY A 277 20.37 -14.56 2.20
N MET A 278 20.12 -13.26 2.12
CA MET A 278 20.99 -12.32 1.42
C MET A 278 21.01 -10.97 2.13
N LEU A 279 22.20 -10.40 2.26
CA LEU A 279 22.41 -9.02 2.68
C LEU A 279 22.96 -8.23 1.50
N ILE A 280 22.34 -7.10 1.17
CA ILE A 280 22.65 -6.25 0.02
C ILE A 280 22.99 -4.86 0.53
N ASP A 281 24.15 -4.33 0.08
CA ASP A 281 24.53 -2.93 0.30
C ASP A 281 25.38 -2.48 -0.88
N GLY A 282 25.00 -1.38 -1.52
CA GLY A 282 25.65 -0.86 -2.72
C GLY A 282 24.93 -1.11 -4.04
N LEU A 283 23.80 -1.84 -4.05
CA LEU A 283 22.93 -1.99 -5.22
C LEU A 283 21.77 -1.00 -5.19
N THR A 284 21.33 -0.59 -6.37
CA THR A 284 20.06 0.12 -6.54
C THR A 284 18.89 -0.83 -6.35
N MET A 285 17.68 -0.28 -6.09
CA MET A 285 16.48 -1.13 -5.94
C MET A 285 16.19 -1.99 -7.18
N PRO A 286 16.27 -1.48 -8.43
CA PRO A 286 16.10 -2.33 -9.62
C PRO A 286 17.08 -3.48 -9.67
N GLN A 287 18.37 -3.23 -9.38
CA GLN A 287 19.41 -4.28 -9.36
C GLN A 287 19.14 -5.33 -8.25
N ALA A 288 18.67 -4.89 -7.07
CA ALA A 288 18.32 -5.80 -6.00
C ALA A 288 17.11 -6.67 -6.37
N MET A 289 16.07 -6.08 -7.00
CA MET A 289 14.89 -6.85 -7.45
C MET A 289 15.27 -7.85 -8.54
N GLU A 290 16.12 -7.48 -9.50
CA GLU A 290 16.65 -8.38 -10.53
C GLU A 290 17.46 -9.52 -9.92
N LEU A 291 18.38 -9.21 -8.97
CA LEU A 291 19.22 -10.20 -8.28
C LEU A 291 18.38 -11.28 -7.56
N ILE A 292 17.27 -10.90 -6.97
CA ILE A 292 16.38 -11.85 -6.27
C ILE A 292 15.31 -12.46 -7.18
N GLY A 293 15.33 -12.16 -8.48
CA GLY A 293 14.34 -12.66 -9.45
C GLY A 293 12.92 -12.17 -9.19
N CYS A 294 12.76 -11.00 -8.59
CA CYS A 294 11.46 -10.40 -8.34
C CYS A 294 11.04 -9.53 -9.54
N VAL A 295 10.10 -10.05 -10.33
CA VAL A 295 9.50 -9.29 -11.44
C VAL A 295 8.39 -8.35 -10.93
N PRO A 296 8.09 -7.25 -11.66
CA PRO A 296 6.99 -6.36 -11.30
C PRO A 296 5.66 -7.10 -11.13
N ASP A 297 4.89 -6.70 -10.13
CA ASP A 297 3.58 -7.27 -9.85
C ASP A 297 2.52 -6.86 -10.88
N CYS A 298 2.62 -5.61 -11.37
CA CYS A 298 1.82 -5.11 -12.49
C CYS A 298 2.70 -4.22 -13.38
N ARG A 299 3.19 -4.73 -14.48
CA ARG A 299 4.06 -4.00 -15.42
C ARG A 299 3.20 -3.28 -16.45
N THR A 300 3.32 -1.95 -16.52
CA THR A 300 2.75 -1.08 -17.56
C THR A 300 3.87 -0.34 -18.26
N ALA A 301 3.57 0.34 -19.38
CA ALA A 301 4.53 1.29 -19.95
C ALA A 301 4.82 2.43 -18.97
N ASP A 302 6.03 3.01 -19.04
CA ASP A 302 6.44 4.04 -18.07
C ASP A 302 5.57 5.29 -18.17
N GLU A 303 5.14 5.65 -19.37
CA GLU A 303 4.27 6.78 -19.69
C GLU A 303 2.79 6.56 -19.34
N ASP A 304 2.36 5.32 -19.12
CA ASP A 304 0.96 5.03 -18.80
C ASP A 304 0.59 5.64 -17.44
N PRO A 305 -0.45 6.48 -17.37
CA PRO A 305 -0.92 7.09 -16.12
C PRO A 305 -1.75 6.10 -15.29
N VAL A 306 -1.27 4.88 -15.17
CA VAL A 306 -1.97 3.78 -14.49
C VAL A 306 -1.42 3.58 -13.10
N LEU A 307 -2.32 3.61 -12.11
CA LEU A 307 -2.08 3.14 -10.75
C LEU A 307 -2.80 1.82 -10.50
N TYR A 308 -2.29 1.04 -9.57
CA TYR A 308 -2.92 -0.23 -9.19
C TYR A 308 -2.68 -0.58 -7.71
N CYS A 309 -3.52 -1.45 -7.19
CA CYS A 309 -3.22 -2.26 -6.01
C CYS A 309 -3.67 -3.70 -6.25
N HIS A 310 -3.13 -4.62 -5.46
CA HIS A 310 -3.31 -6.06 -5.61
C HIS A 310 -3.72 -6.71 -4.29
N ARG A 311 -4.77 -7.55 -4.34
CA ARG A 311 -5.24 -8.37 -3.22
C ARG A 311 -5.29 -9.83 -3.64
N THR A 312 -4.88 -10.73 -2.74
CA THR A 312 -4.99 -12.18 -2.95
C THR A 312 -5.96 -12.80 -1.95
N VAL A 313 -6.87 -13.65 -2.41
CA VAL A 313 -7.87 -14.31 -1.57
C VAL A 313 -8.33 -15.65 -2.17
N ASP A 314 -8.22 -16.72 -1.40
CA ASP A 314 -8.79 -18.05 -1.74
C ASP A 314 -8.47 -18.53 -3.17
N GLY A 315 -7.24 -18.25 -3.64
CA GLY A 315 -6.79 -18.65 -4.98
C GLY A 315 -7.30 -17.72 -6.10
N MET A 316 -7.81 -16.55 -5.77
CA MET A 316 -8.08 -15.45 -6.71
C MET A 316 -7.05 -14.35 -6.53
N GLU A 317 -6.72 -13.65 -7.61
CA GLU A 317 -5.90 -12.44 -7.60
C GLU A 317 -6.75 -11.28 -8.09
N ILE A 318 -6.80 -10.20 -7.31
CA ILE A 318 -7.70 -9.07 -7.52
C ILE A 318 -6.86 -7.81 -7.69
N TYR A 319 -6.75 -7.33 -8.92
CA TYR A 319 -6.08 -6.07 -9.21
C TYR A 319 -7.13 -4.97 -9.41
N PHE A 320 -7.01 -3.87 -8.68
CA PHE A 320 -7.72 -2.64 -8.96
C PHE A 320 -6.82 -1.75 -9.79
N VAL A 321 -7.24 -1.43 -10.99
CA VAL A 321 -6.47 -0.65 -11.97
C VAL A 321 -7.20 0.65 -12.27
N SER A 322 -6.50 1.78 -12.22
CA SER A 322 -7.09 3.10 -12.43
C SER A 322 -6.27 3.93 -13.42
N ASN A 323 -6.94 4.44 -14.45
CA ASN A 323 -6.41 5.48 -15.32
C ASN A 323 -6.53 6.84 -14.58
N GLN A 324 -5.40 7.43 -14.25
CA GLN A 324 -5.37 8.73 -13.55
C GLN A 324 -5.36 9.95 -14.51
N SER A 325 -5.42 9.71 -15.82
CA SER A 325 -5.56 10.74 -16.85
C SER A 325 -7.02 11.01 -17.18
N GLY A 326 -7.34 12.25 -17.56
CA GLY A 326 -8.63 12.60 -18.16
C GLY A 326 -8.85 12.09 -19.58
N GLU A 327 -7.81 11.56 -20.21
CA GLU A 327 -7.86 11.05 -21.58
C GLU A 327 -8.02 9.53 -21.60
N PRO A 328 -8.74 8.98 -22.59
CA PRO A 328 -8.80 7.54 -22.80
C PRO A 328 -7.42 6.97 -23.15
N ILE A 329 -7.09 5.82 -22.58
CA ILE A 329 -5.84 5.12 -22.86
C ILE A 329 -6.07 3.70 -23.39
N ARG A 330 -5.11 3.21 -24.16
CA ARG A 330 -4.96 1.79 -24.49
C ARG A 330 -3.67 1.32 -23.87
N THR A 331 -3.75 0.35 -22.99
CA THR A 331 -2.60 -0.21 -22.26
C THR A 331 -2.69 -1.73 -22.28
N ALA A 332 -1.59 -2.41 -22.02
CA ALA A 332 -1.56 -3.86 -21.92
C ALA A 332 -0.74 -4.29 -20.69
N PRO A 333 -1.27 -4.05 -19.48
CA PRO A 333 -0.58 -4.45 -18.26
C PRO A 333 -0.23 -5.94 -18.26
N GLU A 334 0.96 -6.26 -17.75
CA GLU A 334 1.35 -7.61 -17.45
C GLU A 334 1.26 -7.84 -15.95
N PHE A 335 0.36 -8.71 -15.54
CA PHE A 335 0.09 -9.07 -14.15
C PHE A 335 0.87 -10.31 -13.74
N ARG A 336 1.50 -10.30 -12.58
CA ARG A 336 2.31 -11.41 -12.04
C ARG A 336 1.43 -12.57 -11.53
N VAL A 337 0.66 -13.14 -12.40
CA VAL A 337 -0.21 -14.30 -12.13
C VAL A 337 0.13 -15.42 -13.10
N LYS A 338 -0.11 -16.70 -12.71
CA LYS A 338 0.14 -17.87 -13.57
C LYS A 338 -1.07 -18.80 -13.57
N ASP A 339 -1.35 -19.37 -14.73
CA ASP A 339 -2.40 -20.37 -14.92
C ASP A 339 -3.79 -19.89 -14.49
N MET A 340 -4.09 -18.60 -14.74
CA MET A 340 -5.34 -17.96 -14.40
C MET A 340 -5.90 -17.19 -15.59
N GLN A 341 -7.22 -17.01 -15.61
CA GLN A 341 -7.94 -16.23 -16.63
C GLN A 341 -8.45 -14.92 -16.04
N PRO A 342 -8.31 -13.80 -16.79
CA PRO A 342 -8.78 -12.50 -16.35
C PRO A 342 -10.27 -12.30 -16.61
N GLU A 343 -10.92 -11.64 -15.67
CA GLU A 343 -12.27 -11.09 -15.77
C GLU A 343 -12.22 -9.58 -15.46
N ALA A 344 -13.05 -8.80 -16.14
CA ALA A 344 -13.28 -7.40 -15.82
C ALA A 344 -14.50 -7.27 -14.93
N TRP A 345 -14.33 -6.71 -13.74
CA TRP A 345 -15.42 -6.40 -12.82
C TRP A 345 -15.52 -4.88 -12.67
N ASN A 346 -16.61 -4.30 -13.17
CA ASN A 346 -16.81 -2.86 -13.17
C ASN A 346 -17.57 -2.42 -11.90
N ALA A 347 -16.93 -1.63 -11.06
CA ALA A 347 -17.54 -1.15 -9.82
C ALA A 347 -18.63 -0.09 -10.05
N VAL A 348 -18.64 0.61 -11.19
CA VAL A 348 -19.64 1.65 -11.48
C VAL A 348 -21.03 1.04 -11.66
N ASP A 349 -21.13 0.02 -12.50
CA ASP A 349 -22.43 -0.61 -12.84
C ASP A 349 -22.61 -2.00 -12.20
N GLY A 350 -21.53 -2.61 -11.69
CA GLY A 350 -21.53 -3.95 -11.08
C GLY A 350 -21.49 -5.08 -12.09
N THR A 351 -21.20 -4.81 -13.34
CA THR A 351 -21.05 -5.84 -14.38
C THR A 351 -19.77 -6.63 -14.21
N MET A 352 -19.83 -7.91 -14.56
CA MET A 352 -18.70 -8.84 -14.57
C MET A 352 -18.67 -9.52 -15.93
N ARG A 353 -17.51 -9.54 -16.57
CA ARG A 353 -17.35 -10.16 -17.88
C ARG A 353 -15.97 -10.78 -18.04
N PRO A 354 -15.83 -11.89 -18.78
CA PRO A 354 -14.50 -12.40 -19.12
C PRO A 354 -13.73 -11.39 -19.98
N LEU A 355 -12.41 -11.45 -19.89
CA LEU A 355 -11.48 -10.76 -20.77
C LEU A 355 -10.80 -11.83 -21.65
N PRO A 356 -11.39 -12.18 -22.82
CA PRO A 356 -10.90 -13.29 -23.64
C PRO A 356 -9.56 -12.97 -24.31
N ALA A 357 -9.28 -11.69 -24.58
CA ALA A 357 -8.01 -11.25 -25.13
C ALA A 357 -6.96 -11.16 -24.01
N PHE A 358 -6.09 -12.15 -23.90
CA PHE A 358 -4.94 -12.14 -23.00
C PHE A 358 -3.86 -13.11 -23.50
N ALA A 359 -2.61 -12.87 -23.09
CA ALA A 359 -1.49 -13.72 -23.44
C ALA A 359 -0.68 -14.12 -22.19
N PRO A 360 -0.45 -15.41 -21.94
CA PRO A 360 0.57 -15.84 -20.99
C PRO A 360 1.96 -15.36 -21.41
N THR A 361 2.77 -14.97 -20.42
CA THR A 361 4.18 -14.58 -20.60
C THR A 361 5.07 -15.43 -19.69
N SER A 362 6.39 -15.23 -19.73
CA SER A 362 7.30 -15.87 -18.77
C SER A 362 7.02 -15.44 -17.34
N ASP A 363 6.60 -14.19 -17.14
CA ASP A 363 6.49 -13.55 -15.84
C ASP A 363 5.04 -13.49 -15.32
N GLY A 364 4.04 -13.64 -16.22
CA GLY A 364 2.66 -13.50 -15.83
C GLY A 364 1.65 -13.64 -16.96
N VAL A 365 0.64 -12.79 -16.94
CA VAL A 365 -0.41 -12.69 -17.96
C VAL A 365 -0.56 -11.25 -18.41
N ARG A 366 -0.41 -11.00 -19.72
CA ARG A 366 -0.64 -9.71 -20.34
C ARG A 366 -2.08 -9.58 -20.78
N VAL A 367 -2.73 -8.46 -20.40
CA VAL A 367 -4.15 -8.21 -20.68
C VAL A 367 -4.31 -6.84 -21.34
N PRO A 368 -4.74 -6.77 -22.61
CA PRO A 368 -5.07 -5.49 -23.25
C PRO A 368 -6.29 -4.87 -22.61
N LEU A 369 -6.16 -3.61 -22.23
CA LEU A 369 -7.24 -2.82 -21.64
C LEU A 369 -7.45 -1.52 -22.43
N LYS A 370 -8.70 -1.14 -22.60
CA LYS A 370 -9.10 0.21 -22.98
C LYS A 370 -9.78 0.81 -21.77
N LEU A 371 -9.24 1.90 -21.24
CA LEU A 371 -9.81 2.64 -20.13
C LEU A 371 -10.14 4.05 -20.59
N ASP A 372 -11.36 4.49 -20.35
CA ASP A 372 -11.76 5.86 -20.60
C ASP A 372 -11.08 6.81 -19.57
N GLY A 373 -11.21 8.12 -19.78
CA GLY A 373 -10.64 9.10 -18.85
C GLY A 373 -11.15 8.88 -17.43
N TYR A 374 -10.21 8.74 -16.47
CA TYR A 374 -10.49 8.44 -15.06
C TYR A 374 -11.29 7.15 -14.82
N GLU A 375 -11.29 6.22 -15.77
CA GLU A 375 -11.89 4.92 -15.56
C GLU A 375 -11.02 4.05 -14.65
N SER A 376 -11.68 3.26 -13.83
CA SER A 376 -11.06 2.21 -13.02
C SER A 376 -11.81 0.90 -13.16
N LEU A 377 -11.09 -0.21 -13.01
CA LEU A 377 -11.58 -1.55 -13.25
C LEU A 377 -10.92 -2.52 -12.29
N PHE A 378 -11.66 -3.51 -11.81
CA PHE A 378 -11.04 -4.70 -11.23
C PHE A 378 -10.71 -5.70 -12.34
N VAL A 379 -9.45 -6.11 -12.41
CA VAL A 379 -9.02 -7.27 -13.18
C VAL A 379 -8.87 -8.41 -12.19
N VAL A 380 -9.81 -9.35 -12.26
CA VAL A 380 -9.89 -10.48 -11.32
C VAL A 380 -9.42 -11.74 -12.03
N PHE A 381 -8.41 -12.37 -11.49
CA PHE A 381 -7.89 -13.63 -12.01
C PHE A 381 -8.40 -14.79 -11.18
N ARG A 382 -8.91 -15.81 -11.86
CA ARG A 382 -9.34 -17.06 -11.25
C ARG A 382 -8.73 -18.25 -11.98
N ARG A 383 -8.49 -19.35 -11.27
CA ARG A 383 -8.05 -20.58 -11.93
C ARG A 383 -9.13 -21.05 -12.89
N SER A 384 -8.73 -21.30 -14.12
CA SER A 384 -9.56 -21.91 -15.13
C SER A 384 -8.81 -23.06 -15.78
N ALA A 385 -9.56 -24.07 -16.22
CA ALA A 385 -9.02 -25.16 -17.04
C ALA A 385 -8.97 -24.78 -18.54
N ALA A 386 -9.45 -23.59 -18.91
CA ALA A 386 -9.52 -23.17 -20.30
C ALA A 386 -8.19 -22.55 -20.75
N HIS A 387 -7.86 -22.76 -22.02
CA HIS A 387 -6.75 -22.07 -22.68
C HIS A 387 -7.15 -20.62 -23.05
N PRO A 388 -6.19 -19.73 -23.32
CA PRO A 388 -6.49 -18.42 -23.88
C PRO A 388 -7.35 -18.52 -25.13
N GLU A 389 -8.36 -17.68 -25.22
CA GLU A 389 -9.22 -17.64 -26.41
C GLU A 389 -8.56 -16.84 -27.56
N THR A 390 -7.60 -15.96 -27.22
CA THR A 390 -6.85 -15.17 -28.19
C THR A 390 -5.39 -15.06 -27.74
N THR A 391 -4.47 -15.41 -28.61
CA THR A 391 -3.02 -15.33 -28.38
C THR A 391 -2.36 -14.18 -29.14
N ASP A 392 -3.04 -13.58 -30.10
CA ASP A 392 -2.57 -12.43 -30.89
C ASP A 392 -3.03 -11.14 -30.20
N ILE A 393 -2.08 -10.41 -29.62
CA ILE A 393 -2.30 -9.15 -28.91
C ILE A 393 -1.37 -8.06 -29.44
#